data_4c4bc0281f1a739f444fc5c3479c07b1
#
_entry.id   4c4bc0281f1a739f444fc5c3479c07b1
#
_cell.length_a   1.000
_cell.length_b   1.000
_cell.length_c   1.000
_cell.angle_alpha   90.00
_cell.angle_beta   90.00
_cell.angle_gamma   90.00
#
_symmetry.space_group_name_H-M   'P 1'
#
loop_
_entity.id
_entity.type
_entity.pdbx_description
1 polymer ?
#
loop_
_entity_poly.entity_id
_entity_poly.type
_entity_poly.pdbx_seq_one_letter_code
_entity_poly.pdbx_strand_id
1 'polypeptide(L)'
;MNYLKDNFVCGTKDITDEPYCGMSGRHEVWGNAVNTTNGAGPHNIQIFVLNPDGTVLHCLPGYWNSEDLITELDFAKRVNQLYMTTGSIEAKKQQFVQMHMAHIKQHSPAMVQRSHMQGFDQMYEAKKRLETTDTIANMAAVKNALATKGHIPDSAFKTTDVIMHERDAKQPFVPYDQFNVVAFSDYGKTKYDKNEDYHNVYGRVDMQAARNAPEIGINKDAQKTTANSNQPLSYKDYLRRHGIR
;
A
#
# COMPACT_ATOMS: atom_id res chain seq x y z
N MET A 1 9.78 -5.09 17.69
CA MET A 1 10.28 -3.70 17.69
C MET A 1 11.80 -3.59 17.61
N ASN A 2 12.54 -4.58 18.07
CA ASN A 2 14.02 -4.54 18.01
C ASN A 2 14.58 -4.71 16.59
N TYR A 3 13.93 -5.51 15.72
CA TYR A 3 14.43 -5.79 14.39
C TYR A 3 14.78 -4.53 13.57
N LEU A 4 13.87 -3.53 13.53
CA LEU A 4 14.13 -2.28 12.82
C LEU A 4 15.30 -1.50 13.43
N LYS A 5 15.35 -1.37 14.75
CA LYS A 5 16.42 -0.64 15.45
C LYS A 5 17.79 -1.25 15.23
N ASP A 6 17.84 -2.58 15.13
CA ASP A 6 19.10 -3.32 15.03
C ASP A 6 19.63 -3.38 13.58
N ASN A 7 18.78 -3.13 12.58
CA ASN A 7 19.14 -3.33 11.18
C ASN A 7 19.02 -2.07 10.30
N PHE A 8 18.29 -1.02 10.74
CA PHE A 8 17.98 0.13 9.90
C PHE A 8 18.09 1.45 10.66
N VAL A 9 18.46 2.50 9.95
CA VAL A 9 18.24 3.88 10.37
C VAL A 9 16.87 4.30 9.84
N CYS A 10 15.95 4.59 10.75
CA CYS A 10 14.57 4.90 10.40
C CYS A 10 14.33 6.42 10.39
N GLY A 11 13.61 6.89 9.37
CA GLY A 11 13.13 8.27 9.26
C GLY A 11 11.67 8.29 8.83
N THR A 12 11.06 9.46 8.84
CA THR A 12 9.68 9.68 8.38
C THR A 12 9.61 10.91 7.49
N LYS A 13 8.73 10.84 6.49
CA LYS A 13 8.35 11.96 5.64
C LYS A 13 6.83 12.13 5.69
N ASP A 14 6.36 13.37 5.87
CA ASP A 14 4.95 13.69 5.69
C ASP A 14 4.59 13.65 4.20
N ILE A 15 3.60 12.85 3.84
CA ILE A 15 3.12 12.67 2.47
C ILE A 15 1.67 13.13 2.30
N THR A 16 1.12 13.86 3.25
CA THR A 16 -0.29 14.27 3.26
C THR A 16 -0.71 15.01 1.99
N ASP A 17 0.19 15.80 1.42
CA ASP A 17 -0.06 16.58 0.20
C ASP A 17 0.35 15.87 -1.10
N GLU A 18 0.86 14.66 -1.01
CA GLU A 18 1.30 13.91 -2.20
C GLU A 18 0.09 13.37 -2.99
N PRO A 19 0.12 13.41 -4.33
CA PRO A 19 -1.02 13.06 -5.17
C PRO A 19 -1.42 11.58 -5.11
N TYR A 20 -0.51 10.72 -4.67
CA TYR A 20 -0.74 9.28 -4.51
C TYR A 20 -1.26 8.90 -3.11
N CYS A 21 -1.21 9.83 -2.16
CA CYS A 21 -1.67 9.58 -0.81
C CYS A 21 -3.20 9.61 -0.76
N GLY A 22 -3.80 8.51 -0.31
CA GLY A 22 -5.21 8.45 0.01
C GLY A 22 -5.47 8.89 1.45
N MET A 23 -6.70 9.26 1.75
CA MET A 23 -7.12 9.58 3.13
C MET A 23 -7.52 8.31 3.86
N SER A 24 -7.14 8.20 5.13
CA SER A 24 -7.78 7.25 6.04
C SER A 24 -8.95 7.93 6.76
N GLY A 25 -9.98 7.14 7.10
CA GLY A 25 -11.05 7.57 7.96
C GLY A 25 -10.59 7.73 9.42
N ARG A 26 -11.50 8.14 10.28
CA ARG A 26 -11.22 8.26 11.71
C ARG A 26 -10.95 6.90 12.34
N HIS A 27 -9.89 6.81 13.10
CA HIS A 27 -9.56 5.64 13.89
C HIS A 27 -8.82 6.09 15.15
N GLU A 28 -8.88 5.27 16.17
CA GLU A 28 -8.11 5.51 17.38
C GLU A 28 -6.61 5.29 17.09
N VAL A 29 -5.77 6.16 17.65
CA VAL A 29 -4.31 6.12 17.42
C VAL A 29 -3.69 4.77 17.83
N TRP A 30 -4.28 4.11 18.82
CA TRP A 30 -3.88 2.78 19.32
C TRP A 30 -4.69 1.64 18.72
N GLY A 31 -5.58 1.93 17.77
CA GLY A 31 -6.36 0.91 17.09
C GLY A 31 -5.47 0.00 16.27
N ASN A 32 -5.71 -1.30 16.36
CA ASN A 32 -5.01 -2.28 15.53
C ASN A 32 -5.73 -2.45 14.19
N ALA A 33 -4.95 -2.60 13.13
CA ALA A 33 -5.49 -3.05 11.85
C ALA A 33 -5.98 -4.49 12.00
N VAL A 34 -7.29 -4.70 11.88
CA VAL A 34 -7.92 -6.02 11.91
C VAL A 34 -8.54 -6.31 10.55
N ASN A 35 -8.43 -7.55 10.11
CA ASN A 35 -8.95 -8.00 8.81
C ASN A 35 -8.40 -7.21 7.61
N THR A 36 -7.15 -6.76 7.72
CA THR A 36 -6.46 -6.02 6.66
C THR A 36 -5.44 -6.93 5.98
N THR A 37 -5.38 -6.86 4.66
CA THR A 37 -4.41 -7.61 3.86
C THR A 37 -3.15 -6.77 3.59
N ASN A 38 -2.03 -7.43 3.27
CA ASN A 38 -0.79 -6.76 2.90
C ASN A 38 -1.01 -5.82 1.72
N GLY A 39 -0.39 -4.66 1.75
CA GLY A 39 -0.51 -3.65 0.71
C GLY A 39 -1.87 -2.96 0.66
N ALA A 40 -2.79 -3.25 1.59
CA ALA A 40 -4.11 -2.65 1.62
C ALA A 40 -4.12 -1.29 2.32
N GLY A 41 -5.20 -0.59 2.10
CA GLY A 41 -5.44 0.72 2.68
C GLY A 41 -5.45 1.82 1.63
N PRO A 42 -5.68 3.07 2.03
CA PRO A 42 -5.76 4.23 1.13
C PRO A 42 -4.37 4.70 0.62
N HIS A 43 -3.34 3.87 0.68
CA HIS A 43 -1.96 4.17 0.31
C HIS A 43 -1.39 5.45 0.96
N ASN A 44 -1.87 5.77 2.15
CA ASN A 44 -1.37 6.86 2.99
C ASN A 44 -0.13 6.45 3.82
N ILE A 45 0.31 5.21 3.69
CA ILE A 45 1.55 4.68 4.25
C ILE A 45 2.36 4.08 3.12
N GLN A 46 3.64 4.45 3.06
CA GLN A 46 4.62 3.89 2.15
C GLN A 46 5.89 3.63 2.94
N ILE A 47 6.46 2.44 2.80
CA ILE A 47 7.73 2.07 3.43
C ILE A 47 8.77 1.96 2.32
N PHE A 48 9.76 2.86 2.35
CA PHE A 48 10.90 2.80 1.45
C PHE A 48 12.12 2.26 2.18
N VAL A 49 12.79 1.30 1.59
CA VAL A 49 14.13 0.88 2.00
C VAL A 49 15.12 1.49 1.02
N LEU A 50 16.00 2.33 1.54
CA LEU A 50 16.96 3.09 0.75
C LEU A 50 18.38 2.64 1.06
N ASN A 51 19.25 2.69 0.05
CA ASN A 51 20.69 2.72 0.27
C ASN A 51 21.08 4.09 0.87
N PRO A 52 22.22 4.22 1.58
CA PRO A 52 22.68 5.50 2.12
C PRO A 52 22.80 6.66 1.13
N ASP A 53 22.94 6.40 -0.15
CA ASP A 53 22.96 7.42 -1.20
C ASP A 53 21.56 7.88 -1.67
N GLY A 54 20.49 7.33 -1.08
CA GLY A 54 19.11 7.65 -1.43
C GLY A 54 18.50 6.81 -2.56
N THR A 55 19.22 5.80 -3.06
CA THR A 55 18.68 4.87 -4.07
C THR A 55 17.65 3.95 -3.45
N VAL A 56 16.51 3.78 -4.12
CA VAL A 56 15.44 2.86 -3.69
C VAL A 56 15.88 1.41 -3.93
N LEU A 57 15.86 0.64 -2.87
CA LEU A 57 16.15 -0.79 -2.87
C LEU A 57 14.87 -1.62 -2.89
N HIS A 58 13.82 -1.12 -2.23
CA HIS A 58 12.53 -1.77 -2.13
C HIS A 58 11.48 -0.77 -1.63
N CYS A 59 10.24 -0.97 -2.05
CA CYS A 59 9.10 -0.18 -1.61
C CYS A 59 7.92 -1.07 -1.25
N LEU A 60 7.27 -0.77 -0.12
CA LEU A 60 6.11 -1.50 0.38
C LEU A 60 4.96 -0.51 0.59
N PRO A 61 3.86 -0.63 -0.14
CA PRO A 61 2.71 0.25 0.03
C PRO A 61 1.76 -0.27 1.10
N GLY A 62 1.10 0.63 1.80
CA GLY A 62 0.00 0.30 2.72
C GLY A 62 0.41 -0.50 3.96
N TYR A 63 -0.54 -1.26 4.48
CA TYR A 63 -0.35 -2.12 5.65
C TYR A 63 0.44 -3.40 5.31
N TRP A 64 1.27 -3.84 6.25
CA TRP A 64 1.97 -5.12 6.15
C TRP A 64 1.93 -5.87 7.48
N ASN A 65 1.63 -7.16 7.42
CA ASN A 65 1.79 -8.04 8.57
C ASN A 65 3.26 -8.06 9.00
N SER A 66 3.52 -8.08 10.30
CA SER A 66 4.88 -7.95 10.84
C SER A 66 5.85 -9.04 10.38
N GLU A 67 5.38 -10.28 10.21
CA GLU A 67 6.22 -11.40 9.75
C GLU A 67 6.60 -11.22 8.28
N ASP A 68 5.62 -10.81 7.47
CA ASP A 68 5.80 -10.56 6.04
C ASP A 68 6.68 -9.32 5.83
N LEU A 69 6.47 -8.27 6.63
CA LEU A 69 7.34 -7.08 6.62
C LEU A 69 8.81 -7.44 6.89
N ILE A 70 9.08 -8.29 7.89
CA ILE A 70 10.46 -8.73 8.17
C ILE A 70 11.04 -9.49 6.97
N THR A 71 10.25 -10.34 6.33
CA THR A 71 10.67 -11.09 5.14
C THR A 71 11.07 -10.14 4.01
N GLU A 72 10.27 -9.10 3.77
CA GLU A 72 10.55 -8.08 2.75
C GLU A 72 11.75 -7.18 3.11
N LEU A 73 11.92 -6.85 4.37
CA LEU A 73 13.08 -6.10 4.83
C LEU A 73 14.38 -6.91 4.71
N ASP A 74 14.34 -8.23 4.96
CA ASP A 74 15.48 -9.11 4.70
C ASP A 74 15.77 -9.26 3.20
N PHE A 75 14.74 -9.26 2.37
CA PHE A 75 14.91 -9.18 0.93
C PHE A 75 15.61 -7.89 0.52
N ALA A 76 15.17 -6.73 1.03
CA ALA A 76 15.80 -5.44 0.76
C ALA A 76 17.29 -5.40 1.17
N LYS A 77 17.67 -6.06 2.27
CA LYS A 77 19.09 -6.21 2.66
C LYS A 77 19.89 -6.98 1.62
N ARG A 78 19.33 -8.03 1.02
CA ARG A 78 19.99 -8.77 -0.09
C ARG A 78 20.11 -7.92 -1.35
N VAL A 79 19.09 -7.11 -1.66
CA VAL A 79 19.13 -6.14 -2.76
C VAL A 79 20.23 -5.08 -2.51
N ASN A 80 20.38 -4.62 -1.27
CA ASN A 80 21.48 -3.72 -0.91
C ASN A 80 22.85 -4.36 -1.12
N GLN A 81 23.01 -5.63 -0.75
CA GLN A 81 24.26 -6.36 -1.02
C GLN A 81 24.58 -6.39 -2.49
N LEU A 82 23.59 -6.67 -3.36
CA LEU A 82 23.77 -6.59 -4.82
C LEU A 82 24.21 -5.18 -5.24
N TYR A 83 23.53 -4.14 -4.75
CA TYR A 83 23.84 -2.75 -5.09
C TYR A 83 25.29 -2.39 -4.78
N MET A 84 25.79 -2.85 -3.64
CA MET A 84 27.16 -2.58 -3.16
C MET A 84 28.25 -3.42 -3.84
N THR A 85 27.90 -4.42 -4.66
CA THR A 85 28.92 -5.20 -5.39
C THR A 85 29.64 -4.37 -6.44
N THR A 86 30.80 -4.83 -6.87
CA THR A 86 31.47 -4.29 -8.06
C THR A 86 30.80 -4.78 -9.34
N GLY A 87 30.77 -3.96 -10.38
CA GLY A 87 30.18 -4.34 -11.67
C GLY A 87 29.39 -3.21 -12.33
N SER A 88 28.95 -3.44 -13.56
CA SER A 88 28.17 -2.44 -14.30
C SER A 88 26.78 -2.27 -13.71
N ILE A 89 26.24 -1.06 -13.75
CA ILE A 89 24.91 -0.77 -13.25
C ILE A 89 23.83 -1.54 -14.03
N GLU A 90 24.03 -1.76 -15.31
CA GLU A 90 23.13 -2.52 -16.17
C GLU A 90 23.02 -3.98 -15.72
N ALA A 91 24.14 -4.62 -15.40
CA ALA A 91 24.15 -5.98 -14.87
C ALA A 91 23.44 -6.06 -13.51
N LYS A 92 23.68 -5.07 -12.66
CA LYS A 92 22.97 -4.97 -11.35
C LYS A 92 21.46 -4.79 -11.52
N LYS A 93 21.03 -3.93 -12.46
CA LYS A 93 19.60 -3.75 -12.78
C LYS A 93 18.94 -5.04 -13.26
N GLN A 94 19.62 -5.80 -14.10
CA GLN A 94 19.14 -7.12 -14.54
C GLN A 94 19.00 -8.09 -13.37
N GLN A 95 20.00 -8.15 -12.50
CA GLN A 95 19.97 -9.00 -11.31
C GLN A 95 18.88 -8.53 -10.31
N PHE A 96 18.66 -7.23 -10.16
CA PHE A 96 17.57 -6.67 -9.37
C PHE A 96 16.22 -7.23 -9.83
N VAL A 97 15.93 -7.14 -11.13
CA VAL A 97 14.71 -7.71 -11.72
C VAL A 97 14.59 -9.20 -11.41
N GLN A 98 15.68 -9.96 -11.64
CA GLN A 98 15.69 -11.40 -11.37
C GLN A 98 15.44 -11.72 -9.89
N MET A 99 16.02 -10.94 -8.98
CA MET A 99 15.81 -11.10 -7.52
C MET A 99 14.35 -10.91 -7.13
N HIS A 100 13.69 -9.85 -7.63
CA HIS A 100 12.27 -9.62 -7.39
C HIS A 100 11.42 -10.78 -7.91
N MET A 101 11.63 -11.21 -9.15
CA MET A 101 10.87 -12.30 -9.75
C MET A 101 11.13 -13.66 -9.07
N ALA A 102 12.31 -13.86 -8.53
CA ALA A 102 12.64 -15.06 -7.76
C ALA A 102 12.04 -15.03 -6.36
N HIS A 103 12.00 -13.84 -5.74
CA HIS A 103 11.48 -13.68 -4.38
C HIS A 103 9.98 -13.94 -4.31
N ILE A 104 9.19 -13.48 -5.27
CA ILE A 104 7.77 -13.80 -5.39
C ILE A 104 7.52 -15.33 -5.25
N LYS A 105 8.37 -16.14 -5.86
CA LYS A 105 8.25 -17.62 -5.82
C LYS A 105 8.63 -18.24 -4.47
N GLN A 106 9.25 -17.47 -3.60
CA GLN A 106 9.69 -17.89 -2.26
C GLN A 106 8.71 -17.48 -1.16
N HIS A 107 7.69 -16.67 -1.47
CA HIS A 107 6.68 -16.27 -0.52
C HIS A 107 5.96 -17.50 0.05
N SER A 108 5.77 -17.48 1.36
CA SER A 108 5.03 -18.55 2.03
C SER A 108 3.56 -18.55 1.62
N PRO A 109 2.88 -19.69 1.61
CA PRO A 109 1.44 -19.73 1.36
C PRO A 109 0.64 -18.81 2.30
N ALA A 110 1.09 -18.63 3.53
CA ALA A 110 0.47 -17.73 4.50
C ALA A 110 0.61 -16.26 4.10
N MET A 111 1.79 -15.84 3.63
CA MET A 111 2.01 -14.49 3.10
C MET A 111 1.15 -14.24 1.86
N VAL A 112 1.12 -15.17 0.92
CA VAL A 112 0.27 -15.07 -0.28
C VAL A 112 -1.20 -14.94 0.11
N GLN A 113 -1.66 -15.72 1.09
CA GLN A 113 -3.04 -15.62 1.60
C GLN A 113 -3.34 -14.25 2.21
N ARG A 114 -2.40 -13.70 2.98
CA ARG A 114 -2.52 -12.35 3.56
C ARG A 114 -2.39 -11.23 2.53
N SER A 115 -1.89 -11.52 1.34
CA SER A 115 -1.68 -10.54 0.27
C SER A 115 -2.80 -10.53 -0.77
N HIS A 116 -3.88 -11.29 -0.56
CA HIS A 116 -5.05 -11.21 -1.43
C HIS A 116 -5.68 -9.81 -1.38
N MET A 117 -5.95 -9.27 -2.56
CA MET A 117 -6.63 -7.98 -2.69
C MET A 117 -8.03 -8.06 -2.07
N GLN A 118 -8.43 -7.04 -1.33
CA GLN A 118 -9.77 -7.00 -0.71
C GLN A 118 -10.87 -6.91 -1.78
N GLY A 119 -12.06 -7.47 -1.50
CA GLY A 119 -13.11 -7.59 -2.50
C GLY A 119 -13.57 -6.27 -3.13
N PHE A 120 -13.53 -5.16 -2.37
CA PHE A 120 -13.86 -3.84 -2.93
C PHE A 120 -12.75 -3.31 -3.86
N ASP A 121 -11.48 -3.63 -3.60
CA ASP A 121 -10.37 -3.30 -4.48
C ASP A 121 -10.43 -4.15 -5.76
N GLN A 122 -10.74 -5.45 -5.64
CA GLN A 122 -10.98 -6.34 -6.80
C GLN A 122 -12.11 -5.80 -7.69
N MET A 123 -13.20 -5.35 -7.08
CA MET A 123 -14.33 -4.78 -7.83
C MET A 123 -13.97 -3.45 -8.48
N TYR A 124 -13.14 -2.64 -7.86
CA TYR A 124 -12.62 -1.41 -8.44
C TYR A 124 -11.76 -1.70 -9.68
N GLU A 125 -10.77 -2.61 -9.55
CA GLU A 125 -9.92 -3.04 -10.66
C GLU A 125 -10.76 -3.61 -11.83
N ALA A 126 -11.72 -4.48 -11.53
CA ALA A 126 -12.57 -5.10 -12.54
C ALA A 126 -13.43 -4.11 -13.29
N LYS A 127 -13.95 -3.06 -12.64
CA LYS A 127 -14.88 -2.11 -13.25
C LYS A 127 -14.21 -0.89 -13.86
N LYS A 128 -13.16 -0.39 -13.23
CA LYS A 128 -12.54 0.89 -13.58
C LYS A 128 -11.29 0.75 -14.43
N ARG A 129 -10.60 -0.39 -14.35
CA ARG A 129 -9.25 -0.56 -14.90
C ARG A 129 -9.10 -1.79 -15.78
N LEU A 130 -10.20 -2.40 -16.17
CA LEU A 130 -10.24 -3.68 -16.88
C LEU A 130 -9.35 -3.77 -18.12
N GLU A 131 -9.12 -2.66 -18.81
CA GLU A 131 -8.37 -2.65 -20.09
C GLU A 131 -6.87 -2.34 -19.90
N THR A 132 -6.50 -1.68 -18.81
CA THR A 132 -5.15 -1.12 -18.63
C THR A 132 -4.39 -1.66 -17.43
N THR A 133 -5.04 -2.48 -16.62
CA THR A 133 -4.44 -2.94 -15.36
C THR A 133 -3.47 -4.10 -15.56
N ASP A 134 -2.37 -4.06 -14.80
CA ASP A 134 -1.44 -5.18 -14.66
C ASP A 134 -1.75 -6.03 -13.42
N THR A 135 -2.85 -5.75 -12.71
CA THR A 135 -3.27 -6.42 -11.47
C THR A 135 -4.14 -7.65 -11.70
N ILE A 136 -4.71 -7.79 -12.91
CA ILE A 136 -5.58 -8.93 -13.25
C ILE A 136 -4.74 -10.07 -13.84
N ALA A 137 -4.81 -11.23 -13.17
CA ALA A 137 -4.14 -12.45 -13.61
C ALA A 137 -4.95 -13.22 -14.66
N ASN A 138 -6.29 -13.18 -14.56
CA ASN A 138 -7.19 -13.87 -15.50
C ASN A 138 -8.32 -12.93 -15.95
N MET A 139 -8.07 -12.23 -17.03
CA MET A 139 -9.01 -11.29 -17.62
C MET A 139 -10.32 -11.96 -18.09
N ALA A 140 -10.24 -13.18 -18.62
CA ALA A 140 -11.40 -13.90 -19.10
C ALA A 140 -12.36 -14.24 -17.95
N ALA A 141 -11.83 -14.66 -16.79
CA ALA A 141 -12.64 -14.92 -15.61
C ALA A 141 -13.35 -13.66 -15.10
N VAL A 142 -12.64 -12.52 -15.07
CA VAL A 142 -13.23 -11.23 -14.66
C VAL A 142 -14.34 -10.82 -15.61
N LYS A 143 -14.10 -10.84 -16.93
CA LYS A 143 -15.11 -10.46 -17.93
C LYS A 143 -16.35 -11.35 -17.88
N ASN A 144 -16.16 -12.67 -17.73
CA ASN A 144 -17.28 -13.61 -17.61
C ASN A 144 -18.10 -13.35 -16.34
N ALA A 145 -17.45 -13.17 -15.19
CA ALA A 145 -18.14 -12.89 -13.94
C ALA A 145 -18.94 -11.57 -14.01
N LEU A 146 -18.38 -10.51 -14.60
CA LEU A 146 -19.09 -9.24 -14.79
C LEU A 146 -20.31 -9.40 -15.71
N ALA A 147 -20.19 -10.16 -16.81
CA ALA A 147 -21.28 -10.40 -17.77
C ALA A 147 -22.42 -11.20 -17.14
N THR A 148 -22.10 -12.20 -16.34
CA THR A 148 -23.08 -13.08 -15.66
C THR A 148 -23.56 -12.53 -14.32
N LYS A 149 -23.05 -11.39 -13.87
CA LYS A 149 -23.24 -10.84 -12.51
C LYS A 149 -22.88 -11.86 -11.41
N GLY A 150 -21.93 -12.74 -11.73
CA GLY A 150 -21.43 -13.76 -10.83
C GLY A 150 -20.29 -13.26 -9.92
N HIS A 151 -19.83 -14.13 -9.05
CA HIS A 151 -18.68 -13.88 -8.21
C HIS A 151 -17.39 -13.95 -9.03
N ILE A 152 -16.50 -12.95 -8.85
CA ILE A 152 -15.17 -12.97 -9.44
C ILE A 152 -14.26 -13.77 -8.49
N PRO A 153 -13.61 -14.85 -8.94
CA PRO A 153 -12.74 -15.61 -8.08
C PRO A 153 -11.48 -14.81 -7.71
N ASP A 154 -11.01 -14.93 -6.48
CA ASP A 154 -9.79 -14.25 -6.00
C ASP A 154 -8.58 -14.53 -6.90
N SER A 155 -8.47 -15.77 -7.40
CA SER A 155 -7.42 -16.18 -8.35
C SER A 155 -7.42 -15.43 -9.69
N ALA A 156 -8.46 -14.66 -9.97
CA ALA A 156 -8.51 -13.80 -11.16
C ALA A 156 -7.62 -12.54 -11.00
N PHE A 157 -7.22 -12.22 -9.79
CA PHE A 157 -6.35 -11.09 -9.49
C PHE A 157 -4.98 -11.56 -9.02
N LYS A 158 -3.96 -10.76 -9.29
CA LYS A 158 -2.66 -10.91 -8.65
C LYS A 158 -2.77 -10.48 -7.20
N THR A 159 -1.98 -11.09 -6.34
CA THR A 159 -1.83 -10.66 -4.94
C THR A 159 -0.97 -9.40 -4.85
N THR A 160 -1.14 -8.62 -3.81
CA THR A 160 -0.46 -7.32 -3.66
C THR A 160 1.06 -7.46 -3.55
N ASP A 161 1.55 -8.55 -2.96
CA ASP A 161 2.97 -8.88 -2.92
C ASP A 161 3.55 -9.11 -4.32
N VAL A 162 2.81 -9.78 -5.21
CA VAL A 162 3.22 -9.95 -6.61
C VAL A 162 3.23 -8.62 -7.36
N ILE A 163 2.15 -7.83 -7.22
CA ILE A 163 2.02 -6.53 -7.88
C ILE A 163 3.17 -5.62 -7.48
N MET A 164 3.49 -5.55 -6.20
CA MET A 164 4.57 -4.74 -5.67
C MET A 164 5.91 -5.10 -6.29
N HIS A 165 6.30 -6.38 -6.24
CA HIS A 165 7.59 -6.82 -6.79
C HIS A 165 7.69 -6.62 -8.31
N GLU A 166 6.61 -6.87 -9.05
CA GLU A 166 6.58 -6.62 -10.50
C GLU A 166 6.75 -5.12 -10.82
N ARG A 167 6.27 -4.23 -9.94
CA ARG A 167 6.39 -2.79 -10.13
C ARG A 167 7.73 -2.25 -9.68
N ASP A 168 8.29 -2.74 -8.58
CA ASP A 168 9.67 -2.46 -8.18
C ASP A 168 10.65 -2.87 -9.29
N ALA A 169 10.45 -4.06 -9.86
CA ALA A 169 11.28 -4.56 -10.96
C ALA A 169 11.27 -3.67 -12.21
N LYS A 170 10.27 -2.81 -12.37
CA LYS A 170 10.23 -1.81 -13.47
C LYS A 170 11.04 -0.54 -13.16
N GLN A 171 11.48 -0.37 -11.92
CA GLN A 171 12.20 0.82 -11.45
C GLN A 171 13.52 0.46 -10.72
N PRO A 172 14.43 -0.32 -11.37
CA PRO A 172 15.61 -0.85 -10.72
C PRO A 172 16.61 0.25 -10.36
N PHE A 173 16.91 0.38 -9.06
CA PHE A 173 17.91 1.31 -8.51
C PHE A 173 17.68 2.76 -8.91
N VAL A 174 16.43 3.21 -8.83
CA VAL A 174 16.07 4.60 -9.07
C VAL A 174 16.28 5.42 -7.78
N PRO A 175 16.85 6.64 -7.84
CA PRO A 175 16.88 7.55 -6.71
C PRO A 175 15.47 7.85 -6.17
N TYR A 176 15.34 8.06 -4.87
CA TYR A 176 14.03 8.25 -4.22
C TYR A 176 13.24 9.43 -4.82
N ASP A 177 13.89 10.51 -5.17
CA ASP A 177 13.27 11.71 -5.76
C ASP A 177 12.77 11.49 -7.21
N GLN A 178 13.23 10.42 -7.86
CA GLN A 178 12.84 10.02 -9.22
C GLN A 178 11.94 8.80 -9.26
N PHE A 179 11.73 8.13 -8.11
CA PHE A 179 10.88 6.95 -8.04
C PHE A 179 9.41 7.31 -8.28
N ASN A 180 8.80 6.67 -9.27
CA ASN A 180 7.41 6.93 -9.61
C ASN A 180 6.45 6.22 -8.64
N VAL A 181 6.22 6.84 -7.49
CA VAL A 181 5.32 6.31 -6.44
C VAL A 181 3.89 6.23 -6.94
N VAL A 182 3.45 7.17 -7.79
CA VAL A 182 2.09 7.18 -8.35
C VAL A 182 1.85 5.90 -9.16
N ALA A 183 2.74 5.57 -10.10
CA ALA A 183 2.63 4.35 -10.89
C ALA A 183 2.82 3.09 -10.03
N PHE A 184 3.68 3.16 -9.02
CA PHE A 184 3.94 2.04 -8.12
C PHE A 184 2.71 1.68 -7.27
N SER A 185 2.03 2.66 -6.68
CA SER A 185 0.89 2.46 -5.79
C SER A 185 -0.46 2.45 -6.50
N ASP A 186 -0.50 2.52 -7.84
CA ASP A 186 -1.72 2.63 -8.63
C ASP A 186 -2.43 1.28 -8.80
N TYR A 187 -2.94 0.73 -7.70
CA TYR A 187 -3.80 -0.46 -7.68
C TYR A 187 -4.84 -0.34 -6.57
N GLY A 188 -5.95 -1.05 -6.73
CA GLY A 188 -7.05 -0.99 -5.78
C GLY A 188 -7.73 0.38 -5.73
N LYS A 189 -8.66 0.56 -4.84
CA LYS A 189 -9.38 1.80 -4.62
C LYS A 189 -8.61 2.67 -3.61
N THR A 190 -7.72 3.53 -4.09
CA THR A 190 -6.88 4.39 -3.24
C THR A 190 -7.66 5.53 -2.56
N LYS A 191 -8.77 5.93 -3.17
CA LYS A 191 -9.65 6.99 -2.66
C LYS A 191 -10.95 6.37 -2.18
N TYR A 192 -10.91 5.66 -1.08
CA TYR A 192 -12.10 5.09 -0.50
C TYR A 192 -12.25 5.51 0.95
N ASP A 193 -13.50 5.68 1.30
CA ASP A 193 -13.94 5.75 2.65
C ASP A 193 -14.10 4.32 3.18
N LYS A 194 -13.43 4.00 4.26
CA LYS A 194 -13.62 2.75 4.99
C LYS A 194 -14.86 2.77 5.86
N ASN A 195 -15.68 3.79 5.73
CA ASN A 195 -16.83 4.07 6.59
C ASN A 195 -16.45 4.26 8.07
N GLU A 196 -15.21 4.54 8.36
CA GLU A 196 -14.70 4.70 9.73
C GLU A 196 -15.25 5.98 10.37
N ASP A 197 -15.46 7.02 9.56
CA ASP A 197 -16.09 8.29 10.02
C ASP A 197 -17.56 8.15 10.40
N TYR A 198 -18.18 7.05 10.00
CA TYR A 198 -19.59 6.76 10.25
C TYR A 198 -19.81 5.72 11.34
N HIS A 199 -18.76 5.36 12.07
CA HIS A 199 -18.88 4.51 13.24
C HIS A 199 -19.49 5.32 14.40
N ASN A 200 -20.50 4.74 15.01
CA ASN A 200 -21.03 5.26 16.27
C ASN A 200 -20.07 4.94 17.44
N VAL A 201 -20.40 5.47 18.62
CA VAL A 201 -19.62 5.26 19.86
C VAL A 201 -19.44 3.79 20.26
N TYR A 202 -20.22 2.88 19.69
CA TYR A 202 -20.14 1.43 19.89
C TYR A 202 -19.37 0.70 18.78
N GLY A 203 -18.71 1.44 17.89
CA GLY A 203 -17.97 0.86 16.76
C GLY A 203 -18.86 0.26 15.66
N ARG A 204 -20.15 0.57 15.62
CA ARG A 204 -21.08 0.12 14.58
C ARG A 204 -21.18 1.17 13.48
N VAL A 205 -21.11 0.73 12.22
CA VAL A 205 -21.27 1.63 11.07
C VAL A 205 -22.70 2.12 10.96
N ASP A 206 -22.90 3.42 10.89
CA ASP A 206 -24.15 4.00 10.43
C ASP A 206 -24.24 3.83 8.90
N MET A 207 -24.92 2.76 8.48
CA MET A 207 -25.02 2.39 7.08
C MET A 207 -25.79 3.42 6.23
N GLN A 208 -26.64 4.23 6.85
CA GLN A 208 -27.38 5.27 6.13
C GLN A 208 -26.49 6.50 5.90
N ALA A 209 -25.76 6.93 6.90
CA ALA A 209 -24.79 8.01 6.77
C ALA A 209 -23.67 7.60 5.79
N ALA A 210 -23.14 6.39 5.89
CA ALA A 210 -22.11 5.86 5.01
C ALA A 210 -22.55 5.76 3.53
N ARG A 211 -23.82 5.41 3.26
CA ARG A 211 -24.36 5.36 1.90
C ARG A 211 -24.56 6.73 1.26
N ASN A 212 -24.87 7.72 2.07
CA ASN A 212 -25.10 9.09 1.63
C ASN A 212 -23.81 9.93 1.60
N ALA A 213 -22.72 9.38 2.09
CA ALA A 213 -21.44 10.07 2.11
C ALA A 213 -20.90 10.24 0.70
N PRO A 214 -20.39 11.41 0.37
CA PRO A 214 -19.59 11.56 -0.86
C PRO A 214 -18.38 10.64 -0.78
N GLU A 215 -17.96 10.05 -1.91
CA GLU A 215 -16.67 9.37 -1.97
C GLU A 215 -15.58 10.35 -1.53
N ILE A 216 -15.02 10.12 -0.33
CA ILE A 216 -13.94 10.94 0.19
C ILE A 216 -12.68 10.52 -0.58
N GLY A 217 -12.37 11.29 -1.60
CA GLY A 217 -11.06 11.23 -2.27
C GLY A 217 -10.17 12.34 -1.74
N ILE A 218 -9.00 12.54 -2.33
CA ILE A 218 -8.15 13.72 -2.14
C ILE A 218 -8.94 14.96 -2.69
N ASN A 219 -10.04 15.26 -2.08
CA ASN A 219 -10.81 16.45 -2.40
C ASN A 219 -10.57 17.44 -1.27
N LYS A 220 -9.69 18.41 -1.53
CA LYS A 220 -9.42 19.49 -0.56
C LYS A 220 -10.67 20.25 -0.13
N ASP A 221 -11.74 20.20 -0.93
CA ASP A 221 -13.02 20.82 -0.62
C ASP A 221 -13.88 19.96 0.31
N ALA A 222 -13.79 18.63 0.23
CA ALA A 222 -14.41 17.73 1.20
C ALA A 222 -13.74 17.85 2.59
N GLN A 223 -12.44 18.13 2.65
CA GLN A 223 -11.74 18.43 3.91
C GLN A 223 -12.30 19.68 4.61
N LYS A 224 -12.74 20.68 3.85
CA LYS A 224 -13.31 21.91 4.42
C LYS A 224 -14.70 21.73 5.00
N THR A 225 -15.50 20.83 4.47
CA THR A 225 -16.87 20.59 4.94
C THR A 225 -16.94 19.68 6.19
N THR A 226 -15.96 18.79 6.38
CA THR A 226 -15.83 18.00 7.62
C THR A 226 -15.09 18.75 8.74
N ALA A 227 -14.49 19.91 8.42
CA ALA A 227 -13.66 20.70 9.34
C ALA A 227 -14.43 21.29 10.54
N ASN A 228 -15.74 21.12 10.64
CA ASN A 228 -16.53 21.90 11.59
C ASN A 228 -16.86 21.24 12.92
N SER A 229 -16.38 20.06 13.29
CA SER A 229 -16.52 19.65 14.68
C SER A 229 -15.57 18.61 15.24
N ASN A 230 -14.85 17.83 14.44
CA ASN A 230 -14.01 16.77 14.99
C ASN A 230 -12.88 16.35 14.01
N GLN A 231 -12.03 17.28 13.58
CA GLN A 231 -10.82 16.89 12.84
C GLN A 231 -9.99 15.92 13.67
N PRO A 232 -9.54 14.80 13.08
CA PRO A 232 -8.46 14.04 13.69
C PRO A 232 -7.28 15.01 13.84
N LEU A 233 -6.73 15.07 15.05
CA LEU A 233 -5.53 15.84 15.30
C LEU A 233 -4.47 15.37 14.34
N SER A 234 -3.82 16.30 13.63
CA SER A 234 -2.61 15.95 12.91
C SER A 234 -1.63 15.30 13.90
N TYR A 235 -0.78 14.40 13.42
CA TYR A 235 0.26 13.80 14.28
C TYR A 235 1.04 14.89 15.05
N LYS A 236 1.29 16.02 14.43
CA LYS A 236 1.94 17.19 15.02
C LYS A 236 1.11 17.84 16.14
N ASP A 237 -0.21 17.91 15.96
CA ASP A 237 -1.12 18.46 16.98
C ASP A 237 -1.33 17.44 18.11
N TYR A 238 -1.33 16.14 17.79
CA TYR A 238 -1.33 15.07 18.76
C TYR A 238 -0.09 15.15 19.66
N LEU A 239 1.12 15.23 19.08
CA LEU A 239 2.36 15.37 19.83
C LEU A 239 2.34 16.62 20.73
N ARG A 240 1.88 17.76 20.18
CA ARG A 240 1.77 19.00 20.92
C ARG A 240 0.79 18.91 22.08
N ARG A 241 -0.36 18.24 21.89
CA ARG A 241 -1.42 18.08 22.92
C ARG A 241 -1.00 17.16 24.05
N HIS A 242 -0.13 16.18 23.75
CA HIS A 242 0.38 15.22 24.74
C HIS A 242 1.79 15.57 25.26
N GLY A 243 2.31 16.78 24.92
CA GLY A 243 3.61 17.25 25.43
C GLY A 243 4.81 16.44 24.92
N ILE A 244 4.65 15.68 23.85
CA ILE A 244 5.71 14.90 23.24
C ILE A 244 6.43 15.81 22.23
N ARG A 245 7.72 16.09 22.48
CA ARG A 245 8.58 16.89 21.61
C ARG A 245 9.41 16.00 20.71
#